data_66bb95cdc58c885add99c0abe3d031ac
#
_entry.id   66bb95cdc58c885add99c0abe3d031ac
#
_cell.length_a   1.000
_cell.length_b   1.000
_cell.length_c   1.000
_cell.angle_alpha   90.00
_cell.angle_beta   90.00
_cell.angle_gamma   90.00
#
_symmetry.space_group_name_H-M   'P 1'
#
loop_
_entity.id
_entity.type
_entity.pdbx_description
1 polymer ?
#
loop_
_entity_poly.entity_id
_entity_poly.type
_entity_poly.pdbx_seq_one_letter_code
_entity_poly.pdbx_strand_id
1 'polypeptide(L)'
;MGRRLADNGAKSRKLRHCQVPRSPMPSLFSPLTAPIRRWVMDAFPRGQSEIDYDHPIGDPGWFGPDSVTWRVHAELPSMLAGGLCALMLQALHPRALAGVYDHSNFREDLVGRLRRTTAFVAGTTYAPTAEVDTLVARVRRIHSSVRGSVEGVPYAADDPQLLTWVHVTEAYGFLQGFRRYGRAMPDAMVDRYYDEFRRVAEALGARDVPRSAAEVDAFFAMQRPQLRLDARAREVLQVLSAVKLPVPVAGLSRDVFMGAGAALLPEWASELLEHGTRQRVQAQASMRLLQGAAPLFRRALPDGLASRACARVGVEVAHLQRWPAGL
;
A
#
# COMPACT_ATOMS: atom_id res chain seq x y z
N MET A 1 -40.70 57.92 -43.26
CA MET A 1 -41.36 56.93 -42.36
C MET A 1 -40.27 56.00 -41.79
N GLY A 2 -39.73 56.33 -40.61
CA GLY A 2 -38.58 55.71 -40.05
C GLY A 2 -38.92 54.50 -39.15
N ARG A 3 -38.11 53.48 -39.17
CA ARG A 3 -38.06 52.45 -38.12
C ARG A 3 -36.64 52.32 -37.62
N ARG A 4 -36.46 52.63 -36.32
CA ARG A 4 -35.24 52.47 -35.57
C ARG A 4 -35.05 50.97 -35.28
N LEU A 5 -33.84 50.45 -35.52
CA LEU A 5 -33.39 49.14 -35.09
C LEU A 5 -32.78 49.27 -33.66
N ALA A 6 -33.26 48.45 -32.76
CA ALA A 6 -32.82 48.43 -31.38
C ALA A 6 -31.47 47.67 -31.23
N ASP A 7 -30.59 48.30 -30.52
CA ASP A 7 -29.27 47.81 -30.13
C ASP A 7 -29.41 46.77 -28.98
N ASN A 8 -29.01 45.52 -29.26
CA ASN A 8 -28.98 44.45 -28.27
C ASN A 8 -27.57 44.28 -27.71
N GLY A 9 -27.30 44.97 -26.59
CA GLY A 9 -26.05 44.86 -25.84
C GLY A 9 -25.76 43.47 -25.32
N ALA A 10 -24.84 42.77 -25.95
CA ALA A 10 -24.28 41.52 -25.46
C ALA A 10 -23.43 41.76 -24.24
N LYS A 11 -23.93 41.38 -23.04
CA LYS A 11 -23.17 41.35 -21.78
C LYS A 11 -22.09 40.28 -21.86
N SER A 12 -20.86 40.69 -22.10
CA SER A 12 -19.66 39.87 -21.95
C SER A 12 -19.56 39.32 -20.53
N ARG A 13 -19.79 38.04 -20.35
CA ARG A 13 -19.50 37.29 -19.13
C ARG A 13 -17.98 37.14 -18.97
N LYS A 14 -17.35 37.97 -18.13
CA LYS A 14 -15.96 37.81 -17.72
C LYS A 14 -15.78 36.40 -17.12
N LEU A 15 -15.04 35.54 -17.82
CA LEU A 15 -14.49 34.31 -17.31
C LEU A 15 -13.63 34.61 -16.04
N ARG A 16 -14.07 34.14 -14.92
CA ARG A 16 -13.28 34.21 -13.69
C ARG A 16 -12.02 33.35 -13.91
N HIS A 17 -10.88 33.98 -13.89
CA HIS A 17 -9.59 33.33 -13.86
C HIS A 17 -9.56 32.37 -12.68
N CYS A 18 -9.36 31.09 -12.97
CA CYS A 18 -9.05 30.08 -11.99
C CYS A 18 -7.70 30.46 -11.34
N GLN A 19 -7.72 30.93 -10.11
CA GLN A 19 -6.51 31.22 -9.36
C GLN A 19 -5.76 29.94 -9.12
N VAL A 20 -4.57 29.82 -9.70
CA VAL A 20 -3.58 28.79 -9.36
C VAL A 20 -3.35 28.85 -7.86
N PRO A 21 -3.45 27.73 -7.12
CA PRO A 21 -3.24 27.73 -5.69
C PRO A 21 -1.82 28.19 -5.38
N ARG A 22 -1.70 29.26 -4.56
CA ARG A 22 -0.43 29.77 -4.07
C ARG A 22 0.30 28.65 -3.32
N SER A 23 1.57 28.48 -3.61
CA SER A 23 2.46 27.60 -2.86
C SER A 23 2.30 27.83 -1.35
N PRO A 24 2.11 26.79 -0.54
CA PRO A 24 1.96 26.97 0.90
C PRO A 24 3.21 27.61 1.49
N MET A 25 3.01 28.61 2.34
CA MET A 25 4.08 29.25 3.10
C MET A 25 4.89 28.20 3.88
N PRO A 26 6.22 28.34 4.03
CA PRO A 26 7.02 27.40 4.80
C PRO A 26 6.50 27.35 6.25
N SER A 27 6.02 26.18 6.67
CA SER A 27 5.57 25.97 8.04
C SER A 27 6.78 25.98 8.99
N LEU A 28 6.57 26.39 10.26
CA LEU A 28 7.58 26.33 11.33
C LEU A 28 8.21 24.91 11.50
N PHE A 29 7.58 23.88 10.97
CA PHE A 29 8.05 22.48 10.98
C PHE A 29 8.88 22.10 9.75
N SER A 30 9.11 23.03 8.80
CA SER A 30 9.85 22.77 7.55
C SER A 30 11.23 22.11 7.77
N PRO A 31 12.07 22.52 8.75
CA PRO A 31 13.37 21.89 8.94
C PRO A 31 13.30 20.44 9.42
N LEU A 32 12.27 20.06 10.15
CA LEU A 32 12.09 18.67 10.63
C LEU A 32 11.46 17.74 9.58
N THR A 33 10.62 18.29 8.72
CA THR A 33 9.88 17.52 7.71
C THR A 33 10.58 17.42 6.36
N ALA A 34 11.45 18.38 6.03
CA ALA A 34 12.18 18.41 4.76
C ALA A 34 13.08 17.17 4.55
N PRO A 35 13.84 16.66 5.55
CA PRO A 35 14.62 15.43 5.40
C PRO A 35 13.73 14.21 5.14
N ILE A 36 12.58 14.11 5.83
CA ILE A 36 11.62 13.00 5.63
C ILE A 36 11.03 13.05 4.23
N ARG A 37 10.62 14.26 3.78
CA ARG A 37 10.11 14.44 2.42
C ARG A 37 11.14 14.04 1.37
N ARG A 38 12.39 14.46 1.52
CA ARG A 38 13.50 14.06 0.62
C ARG A 38 13.67 12.56 0.64
N TRP A 39 13.72 11.94 1.81
CA TRP A 39 13.82 10.50 1.95
C TRP A 39 12.72 9.76 1.16
N VAL A 40 11.46 10.20 1.28
CA VAL A 40 10.34 9.58 0.55
C VAL A 40 10.50 9.79 -0.96
N MET A 41 10.89 10.99 -1.41
CA MET A 41 11.06 11.27 -2.84
C MET A 41 12.20 10.47 -3.45
N ASP A 42 13.28 10.22 -2.72
CA ASP A 42 14.42 9.41 -3.16
C ASP A 42 14.04 7.92 -3.18
N ALA A 43 13.29 7.45 -2.19
CA ALA A 43 12.79 6.08 -2.14
C ALA A 43 11.75 5.80 -3.25
N PHE A 44 10.83 6.75 -3.49
CA PHE A 44 9.71 6.63 -4.43
C PHE A 44 9.67 7.86 -5.36
N PRO A 45 10.55 7.94 -6.36
CA PRO A 45 10.62 9.08 -7.27
C PRO A 45 9.30 9.32 -8.01
N ARG A 46 8.82 10.57 -7.98
CA ARG A 46 7.67 10.99 -8.76
C ARG A 46 8.04 11.00 -10.25
N GLY A 47 7.11 10.63 -11.10
CA GLY A 47 7.32 10.63 -12.57
C GLY A 47 7.79 9.28 -13.14
N GLN A 48 8.00 8.25 -12.32
CA GLN A 48 8.20 6.88 -12.81
C GLN A 48 6.87 6.12 -13.01
N SER A 49 5.75 6.69 -12.57
CA SER A 49 4.44 6.11 -12.79
C SER A 49 3.83 6.66 -14.07
N GLU A 50 3.39 5.78 -14.96
CA GLU A 50 2.61 6.12 -16.16
C GLU A 50 1.16 6.45 -15.83
N ILE A 51 0.72 6.29 -14.56
CA ILE A 51 -0.65 6.48 -14.11
C ILE A 51 -0.95 7.97 -13.89
N ASP A 52 -1.99 8.47 -14.54
CA ASP A 52 -2.57 9.77 -14.24
C ASP A 52 -3.56 9.66 -13.07
N TYR A 53 -3.16 10.17 -11.90
CA TYR A 53 -4.00 10.17 -10.71
C TYR A 53 -4.97 11.34 -10.64
N ASP A 54 -4.85 12.33 -11.53
CA ASP A 54 -5.59 13.58 -11.49
C ASP A 54 -6.83 13.58 -12.43
N HIS A 55 -6.83 12.73 -13.46
CA HIS A 55 -7.92 12.66 -14.45
C HIS A 55 -8.42 11.22 -14.66
N PRO A 56 -9.71 11.06 -15.07
CA PRO A 56 -10.72 12.10 -15.28
C PRO A 56 -11.27 12.65 -13.96
N ILE A 57 -11.56 13.95 -13.93
CA ILE A 57 -12.15 14.60 -12.74
C ILE A 57 -13.49 13.93 -12.41
N GLY A 58 -13.71 13.68 -11.11
CA GLY A 58 -14.91 13.05 -10.57
C GLY A 58 -14.87 11.52 -10.49
N ASP A 59 -13.89 10.85 -11.10
CA ASP A 59 -13.77 9.38 -11.01
C ASP A 59 -13.22 8.97 -9.63
N PRO A 60 -13.99 8.21 -8.80
CA PRO A 60 -13.54 7.79 -7.48
C PRO A 60 -12.54 6.62 -7.50
N GLY A 61 -12.28 6.00 -8.65
CA GLY A 61 -11.59 4.73 -8.74
C GLY A 61 -12.43 3.59 -8.18
N TRP A 62 -11.78 2.51 -7.76
CA TRP A 62 -12.50 1.33 -7.26
C TRP A 62 -13.07 1.49 -5.85
N PHE A 63 -12.52 2.35 -5.01
CA PHE A 63 -12.87 2.47 -3.59
C PHE A 63 -13.57 3.78 -3.24
N GLY A 64 -13.03 4.90 -3.70
CA GLY A 64 -13.57 6.21 -3.42
C GLY A 64 -13.24 6.77 -2.02
N PRO A 65 -13.60 8.05 -1.77
CA PRO A 65 -13.19 8.79 -0.57
C PRO A 65 -13.87 8.31 0.72
N ASP A 66 -14.98 7.59 0.64
CA ASP A 66 -15.69 7.05 1.80
C ASP A 66 -15.24 5.64 2.20
N SER A 67 -14.28 5.06 1.47
CA SER A 67 -13.73 3.75 1.80
C SER A 67 -12.81 3.78 3.02
N VAL A 68 -12.77 2.68 3.76
CA VAL A 68 -11.76 2.42 4.78
C VAL A 68 -10.40 2.20 4.13
N THR A 69 -10.39 1.59 2.96
CA THR A 69 -9.19 1.31 2.17
C THR A 69 -8.38 2.57 1.87
N TRP A 70 -9.01 3.67 1.41
CA TRP A 70 -8.29 4.94 1.20
C TRP A 70 -7.66 5.46 2.48
N ARG A 71 -8.34 5.32 3.63
CA ARG A 71 -7.86 5.81 4.93
C ARG A 71 -6.66 5.01 5.43
N VAL A 72 -6.73 3.70 5.33
CA VAL A 72 -5.64 2.80 5.73
C VAL A 72 -4.40 3.04 4.86
N HIS A 73 -4.58 3.09 3.55
CA HIS A 73 -3.47 3.20 2.60
C HIS A 73 -2.88 4.62 2.51
N ALA A 74 -3.54 5.65 3.06
CA ALA A 74 -2.97 7.01 3.12
C ALA A 74 -1.80 7.14 4.10
N GLU A 75 -1.62 6.20 5.01
CA GLU A 75 -0.61 6.24 6.08
C GLU A 75 0.69 5.57 5.64
N LEU A 76 1.56 6.29 4.94
CA LEU A 76 2.78 5.73 4.34
C LEU A 76 3.64 4.91 5.31
N PRO A 77 3.97 5.37 6.56
CA PRO A 77 4.77 4.56 7.48
C PRO A 77 4.10 3.22 7.83
N SER A 78 2.78 3.24 7.98
CA SER A 78 1.96 2.05 8.24
C SER A 78 2.01 1.07 7.08
N MET A 79 1.87 1.59 5.85
CA MET A 79 1.93 0.80 4.63
C MET A 79 3.30 0.15 4.42
N LEU A 80 4.39 0.87 4.68
CA LEU A 80 5.74 0.34 4.55
C LEU A 80 6.01 -0.77 5.58
N ALA A 81 5.72 -0.54 6.85
CA ALA A 81 5.87 -1.56 7.90
C ALA A 81 4.93 -2.76 7.66
N GLY A 82 3.68 -2.50 7.29
CA GLY A 82 2.69 -3.53 6.95
C GLY A 82 3.08 -4.36 5.75
N GLY A 83 3.62 -3.74 4.70
CA GLY A 83 4.14 -4.43 3.52
C GLY A 83 5.33 -5.34 3.84
N LEU A 84 6.23 -4.91 4.73
CA LEU A 84 7.33 -5.76 5.20
C LEU A 84 6.84 -6.94 6.05
N CYS A 85 5.82 -6.74 6.90
CA CYS A 85 5.14 -7.82 7.59
C CYS A 85 4.54 -8.83 6.60
N ALA A 86 3.83 -8.34 5.57
CA ALA A 86 3.26 -9.18 4.53
C ALA A 86 4.33 -10.01 3.79
N LEU A 87 5.45 -9.40 3.41
CA LEU A 87 6.56 -10.10 2.74
C LEU A 87 7.16 -11.21 3.62
N MET A 88 7.29 -10.97 4.94
CA MET A 88 7.75 -12.01 5.87
C MET A 88 6.75 -13.18 5.95
N LEU A 89 5.45 -12.90 5.99
CA LEU A 89 4.41 -13.93 5.96
C LEU A 89 4.40 -14.69 4.62
N GLN A 90 4.48 -13.98 3.51
CA GLN A 90 4.50 -14.58 2.16
C GLN A 90 5.69 -15.52 1.97
N ALA A 91 6.85 -15.18 2.54
CA ALA A 91 8.05 -16.00 2.47
C ALA A 91 7.87 -17.39 3.13
N LEU A 92 6.95 -17.53 4.07
CA LEU A 92 6.68 -18.81 4.73
C LEU A 92 5.93 -19.83 3.87
N HIS A 93 5.27 -19.41 2.79
CA HIS A 93 4.51 -20.31 1.93
C HIS A 93 5.36 -20.75 0.72
N PRO A 94 5.84 -22.00 0.66
CA PRO A 94 6.84 -22.43 -0.33
C PRO A 94 6.42 -22.21 -1.80
N ARG A 95 5.16 -22.53 -2.16
CA ARG A 95 4.67 -22.36 -3.54
C ARG A 95 4.48 -20.87 -3.91
N ALA A 96 3.99 -20.04 -2.99
CA ALA A 96 3.85 -18.61 -3.25
C ALA A 96 5.23 -17.95 -3.38
N LEU A 97 6.17 -18.32 -2.51
CA LEU A 97 7.55 -17.83 -2.58
C LEU A 97 8.26 -18.27 -3.86
N ALA A 98 8.01 -19.48 -4.34
CA ALA A 98 8.67 -20.02 -5.53
C ALA A 98 8.41 -19.17 -6.78
N GLY A 99 7.20 -18.64 -6.96
CA GLY A 99 6.89 -17.72 -8.06
C GLY A 99 7.80 -16.48 -8.07
N VAL A 100 8.12 -15.97 -6.87
CA VAL A 100 9.06 -14.85 -6.67
C VAL A 100 10.51 -15.30 -6.87
N TYR A 101 10.86 -16.42 -6.28
CA TYR A 101 12.23 -16.93 -6.24
C TYR A 101 12.74 -17.34 -7.63
N ASP A 102 11.92 -18.02 -8.41
CA ASP A 102 12.29 -18.60 -9.70
C ASP A 102 12.11 -17.61 -10.87
N HIS A 103 11.20 -16.61 -10.75
CA HIS A 103 10.80 -15.74 -11.87
C HIS A 103 11.06 -14.26 -11.66
N SER A 104 11.71 -13.85 -10.56
CA SER A 104 12.04 -12.44 -10.37
C SER A 104 13.54 -12.22 -10.14
N ASN A 105 13.99 -11.03 -10.50
CA ASN A 105 15.37 -10.59 -10.26
C ASN A 105 15.59 -10.00 -8.85
N PHE A 106 14.94 -10.56 -7.82
CA PHE A 106 14.98 -9.99 -6.46
C PHE A 106 16.39 -9.88 -5.87
N ARG A 107 17.33 -10.71 -6.33
CA ARG A 107 18.73 -10.65 -5.90
C ARG A 107 19.46 -9.44 -6.45
N GLU A 108 19.10 -8.99 -7.65
CA GLU A 108 19.77 -7.93 -8.38
C GLU A 108 19.07 -6.57 -8.20
N ASP A 109 17.73 -6.57 -8.23
CA ASP A 109 16.89 -5.36 -8.17
C ASP A 109 15.72 -5.52 -7.19
N LEU A 110 16.00 -5.75 -5.92
CA LEU A 110 14.97 -5.82 -4.88
C LEU A 110 14.22 -4.48 -4.73
N VAL A 111 14.94 -3.35 -4.80
CA VAL A 111 14.33 -2.01 -4.67
C VAL A 111 13.33 -1.75 -5.80
N GLY A 112 13.69 -2.03 -7.05
CA GLY A 112 12.78 -1.90 -8.17
C GLY A 112 11.57 -2.82 -8.06
N ARG A 113 11.76 -4.04 -7.55
CA ARG A 113 10.66 -4.95 -7.26
C ARG A 113 9.69 -4.39 -6.20
N LEU A 114 10.21 -3.91 -5.07
CA LEU A 114 9.40 -3.29 -4.03
C LEU A 114 8.65 -2.06 -4.56
N ARG A 115 9.30 -1.23 -5.38
CA ARG A 115 8.66 -0.08 -6.03
C ARG A 115 7.51 -0.50 -6.94
N ARG A 116 7.67 -1.55 -7.76
CA ARG A 116 6.59 -2.07 -8.63
C ARG A 116 5.39 -2.56 -7.81
N THR A 117 5.64 -3.30 -6.72
CA THR A 117 4.58 -3.75 -5.81
C THR A 117 3.87 -2.57 -5.14
N THR A 118 4.63 -1.61 -4.62
CA THR A 118 4.06 -0.40 -4.01
C THR A 118 3.25 0.41 -5.03
N ALA A 119 3.74 0.52 -6.27
CA ALA A 119 3.01 1.21 -7.35
C ALA A 119 1.70 0.49 -7.71
N PHE A 120 1.67 -0.85 -7.70
CA PHE A 120 0.44 -1.62 -7.89
C PHE A 120 -0.57 -1.37 -6.78
N VAL A 121 -0.16 -1.46 -5.51
CA VAL A 121 -1.04 -1.20 -4.36
C VAL A 121 -1.57 0.24 -4.39
N ALA A 122 -0.70 1.21 -4.64
CA ALA A 122 -1.10 2.61 -4.73
C ALA A 122 -2.03 2.88 -5.92
N GLY A 123 -1.75 2.27 -7.08
CA GLY A 123 -2.58 2.37 -8.29
C GLY A 123 -3.97 1.79 -8.07
N THR A 124 -4.07 0.55 -7.59
CA THR A 124 -5.37 -0.08 -7.32
C THR A 124 -6.17 0.64 -6.25
N THR A 125 -5.50 1.37 -5.34
CA THR A 125 -6.17 2.16 -4.30
C THR A 125 -6.67 3.51 -4.81
N TYR A 126 -5.83 4.28 -5.52
CA TYR A 126 -6.07 5.70 -5.75
C TYR A 126 -6.24 6.10 -7.22
N ALA A 127 -5.88 5.23 -8.17
CA ALA A 127 -6.00 5.58 -9.59
C ALA A 127 -7.47 5.63 -10.05
N PRO A 128 -7.77 6.31 -11.14
CA PRO A 128 -9.07 6.26 -11.82
C PRO A 128 -9.41 4.84 -12.24
N THR A 129 -10.70 4.56 -12.40
CA THR A 129 -11.24 3.22 -12.69
C THR A 129 -10.54 2.55 -13.88
N ALA A 130 -10.41 3.24 -15.01
CA ALA A 130 -9.79 2.68 -16.22
C ALA A 130 -8.31 2.31 -16.04
N GLU A 131 -7.58 3.11 -15.24
CA GLU A 131 -6.18 2.84 -14.91
C GLU A 131 -6.06 1.60 -14.00
N VAL A 132 -6.97 1.45 -13.03
CA VAL A 132 -7.01 0.26 -12.17
C VAL A 132 -7.29 -1.00 -12.99
N ASP A 133 -8.28 -0.95 -13.89
CA ASP A 133 -8.63 -2.07 -14.78
C ASP A 133 -7.42 -2.49 -15.65
N THR A 134 -6.70 -1.51 -16.18
CA THR A 134 -5.48 -1.72 -16.97
C THR A 134 -4.37 -2.38 -16.14
N LEU A 135 -4.13 -1.89 -14.91
CA LEU A 135 -3.14 -2.47 -13.99
C LEU A 135 -3.46 -3.91 -13.64
N VAL A 136 -4.70 -4.19 -13.28
CA VAL A 136 -5.16 -5.55 -12.94
C VAL A 136 -5.01 -6.48 -14.14
N ALA A 137 -5.43 -6.06 -15.33
CA ALA A 137 -5.29 -6.85 -16.54
C ALA A 137 -3.81 -7.16 -16.86
N ARG A 138 -2.91 -6.17 -16.66
CA ARG A 138 -1.46 -6.35 -16.84
C ARG A 138 -0.90 -7.39 -15.87
N VAL A 139 -1.24 -7.31 -14.59
CA VAL A 139 -0.74 -8.24 -13.56
C VAL A 139 -1.29 -9.64 -13.80
N ARG A 140 -2.57 -9.81 -14.15
CA ARG A 140 -3.14 -11.11 -14.53
C ARG A 140 -2.37 -11.77 -15.68
N ARG A 141 -2.02 -10.99 -16.71
CA ARG A 141 -1.24 -11.50 -17.85
C ARG A 141 0.15 -11.96 -17.42
N ILE A 142 0.81 -11.23 -16.51
CA ILE A 142 2.10 -11.64 -15.96
C ILE A 142 1.93 -12.93 -15.15
N HIS A 143 0.95 -13.01 -14.27
CA HIS A 143 0.71 -14.19 -13.44
C HIS A 143 0.40 -15.46 -14.27
N SER A 144 -0.34 -15.31 -15.37
CA SER A 144 -0.66 -16.47 -16.24
C SER A 144 0.57 -17.13 -16.89
N SER A 145 1.71 -16.44 -16.95
CA SER A 145 2.96 -16.99 -17.50
C SER A 145 3.91 -17.56 -16.44
N VAL A 146 3.64 -17.35 -15.14
CA VAL A 146 4.52 -17.77 -14.05
C VAL A 146 4.08 -19.13 -13.51
N ARG A 147 4.85 -20.17 -13.81
CA ARG A 147 4.58 -21.57 -13.44
C ARG A 147 5.87 -22.30 -13.11
N GLY A 148 5.79 -23.31 -12.26
CA GLY A 148 6.93 -24.15 -11.91
C GLY A 148 6.55 -25.27 -10.94
N SER A 149 7.53 -25.80 -10.22
CA SER A 149 7.31 -26.81 -9.18
C SER A 149 8.27 -26.63 -8.00
N VAL A 150 7.80 -26.97 -6.80
CA VAL A 150 8.59 -27.03 -5.58
C VAL A 150 8.47 -28.41 -5.00
N GLU A 151 9.59 -29.15 -4.87
CA GLU A 151 9.60 -30.52 -4.34
C GLU A 151 8.62 -31.46 -5.07
N GLY A 152 8.49 -31.28 -6.38
CA GLY A 152 7.57 -32.07 -7.21
C GLY A 152 6.10 -31.59 -7.19
N VAL A 153 5.76 -30.60 -6.34
CA VAL A 153 4.42 -30.02 -6.30
C VAL A 153 4.35 -28.81 -7.24
N PRO A 154 3.44 -28.82 -8.23
CA PRO A 154 3.32 -27.70 -9.17
C PRO A 154 2.80 -26.43 -8.48
N TYR A 155 3.21 -25.26 -9.00
CA TYR A 155 2.65 -23.96 -8.65
C TYR A 155 2.36 -23.13 -9.91
N ALA A 156 1.42 -22.22 -9.78
CA ALA A 156 1.14 -21.18 -10.76
C ALA A 156 0.82 -19.88 -10.03
N ALA A 157 1.32 -18.73 -10.51
CA ALA A 157 1.05 -17.46 -9.85
C ALA A 157 -0.41 -16.99 -10.00
N ASP A 158 -1.18 -17.60 -10.92
CA ASP A 158 -2.62 -17.41 -11.08
C ASP A 158 -3.46 -18.48 -10.33
N ASP A 159 -2.83 -19.33 -9.49
CA ASP A 159 -3.55 -20.24 -8.59
C ASP A 159 -4.39 -19.42 -7.59
N PRO A 160 -5.75 -19.60 -7.57
CA PRO A 160 -6.62 -18.82 -6.70
C PRO A 160 -6.25 -18.89 -5.21
N GLN A 161 -5.76 -20.04 -4.72
CA GLN A 161 -5.35 -20.19 -3.31
C GLN A 161 -4.07 -19.40 -3.00
N LEU A 162 -3.10 -19.39 -3.92
CA LEU A 162 -1.88 -18.60 -3.76
C LEU A 162 -2.15 -17.09 -3.86
N LEU A 163 -3.05 -16.69 -4.75
CA LEU A 163 -3.51 -15.29 -4.84
C LEU A 163 -4.21 -14.87 -3.54
N THR A 164 -5.07 -15.72 -2.97
CA THR A 164 -5.73 -15.44 -1.69
C THR A 164 -4.70 -15.34 -0.57
N TRP A 165 -3.70 -16.24 -0.49
CA TRP A 165 -2.63 -16.16 0.50
C TRP A 165 -1.88 -14.84 0.44
N VAL A 166 -1.41 -14.44 -0.74
CA VAL A 166 -0.68 -13.18 -0.93
C VAL A 166 -1.52 -11.99 -0.51
N HIS A 167 -2.77 -11.93 -0.94
CA HIS A 167 -3.67 -10.83 -0.60
C HIS A 167 -3.99 -10.76 0.89
N VAL A 168 -4.31 -11.88 1.53
CA VAL A 168 -4.65 -11.91 2.97
C VAL A 168 -3.47 -11.45 3.81
N THR A 169 -2.24 -11.83 3.46
CA THR A 169 -1.05 -11.35 4.16
C THR A 169 -0.81 -9.85 3.96
N GLU A 170 -1.10 -9.30 2.76
CA GLU A 170 -1.05 -7.87 2.51
C GLU A 170 -2.12 -7.11 3.29
N ALA A 171 -3.37 -7.54 3.19
CA ALA A 171 -4.49 -6.92 3.92
C ALA A 171 -4.26 -6.94 5.43
N TYR A 172 -3.82 -8.07 5.97
CA TYR A 172 -3.44 -8.19 7.38
C TYR A 172 -2.31 -7.22 7.74
N GLY A 173 -1.21 -7.24 6.99
CA GLY A 173 -0.04 -6.42 7.25
C GLY A 173 -0.37 -4.92 7.23
N PHE A 174 -1.09 -4.45 6.22
CA PHE A 174 -1.50 -3.04 6.09
C PHE A 174 -2.44 -2.61 7.22
N LEU A 175 -3.42 -3.44 7.56
CA LEU A 175 -4.33 -3.15 8.66
C LEU A 175 -3.63 -3.12 10.01
N GLN A 176 -2.78 -4.11 10.33
CA GLN A 176 -2.01 -4.10 11.57
C GLN A 176 -1.03 -2.92 11.62
N GLY A 177 -0.41 -2.58 10.49
CA GLY A 177 0.41 -1.38 10.35
C GLY A 177 -0.38 -0.11 10.68
N PHE A 178 -1.58 0.03 10.12
CA PHE A 178 -2.44 1.17 10.41
C PHE A 178 -2.89 1.22 11.88
N ARG A 179 -3.32 0.12 12.45
CA ARG A 179 -3.73 0.03 13.88
C ARG A 179 -2.58 0.36 14.82
N ARG A 180 -1.34 0.10 14.43
CA ARG A 180 -0.14 0.31 15.24
C ARG A 180 0.49 1.69 15.05
N TYR A 181 0.57 2.20 13.84
CA TYR A 181 1.33 3.39 13.48
C TYR A 181 0.46 4.54 12.95
N GLY A 182 -0.79 4.25 12.60
CA GLY A 182 -1.76 5.22 12.14
C GLY A 182 -2.46 5.93 13.30
N ARG A 183 -3.73 6.12 13.14
CA ARG A 183 -4.63 6.72 14.13
C ARG A 183 -5.60 5.67 14.68
N ALA A 184 -6.32 6.03 15.74
CA ALA A 184 -7.36 5.16 16.29
C ALA A 184 -8.39 4.74 15.22
N MET A 185 -8.72 3.45 15.19
CA MET A 185 -9.63 2.84 14.23
C MET A 185 -10.77 2.16 14.99
N PRO A 186 -12.04 2.49 14.70
CA PRO A 186 -13.18 1.78 15.28
C PRO A 186 -13.20 0.31 14.84
N ASP A 187 -13.62 -0.59 15.72
CA ASP A 187 -13.62 -2.03 15.42
C ASP A 187 -14.50 -2.38 14.21
N ALA A 188 -15.62 -1.71 14.02
CA ALA A 188 -16.50 -1.88 12.85
C ALA A 188 -15.79 -1.59 11.50
N MET A 189 -14.69 -0.83 11.51
CA MET A 189 -13.91 -0.52 10.29
C MET A 189 -12.93 -1.64 9.94
N VAL A 190 -12.64 -2.56 10.86
CA VAL A 190 -11.72 -3.68 10.63
C VAL A 190 -12.28 -4.63 9.58
N ASP A 191 -13.47 -5.15 9.80
CA ASP A 191 -14.11 -6.07 8.86
C ASP A 191 -14.46 -5.39 7.54
N ARG A 192 -14.91 -4.13 7.62
CA ARG A 192 -15.17 -3.33 6.42
C ARG A 192 -13.91 -3.14 5.56
N TYR A 193 -12.74 -2.98 6.16
CA TYR A 193 -11.50 -2.92 5.41
C TYR A 193 -11.22 -4.21 4.63
N TYR A 194 -11.35 -5.37 5.28
CA TYR A 194 -11.15 -6.66 4.61
C TYR A 194 -12.17 -6.87 3.50
N ASP A 195 -13.44 -6.57 3.73
CA ASP A 195 -14.49 -6.71 2.72
C ASP A 195 -14.30 -5.76 1.52
N GLU A 196 -13.87 -4.51 1.74
CA GLU A 196 -13.56 -3.58 0.67
C GLU A 196 -12.33 -4.03 -0.16
N PHE A 197 -11.21 -4.34 0.52
CA PHE A 197 -9.94 -4.57 -0.15
C PHE A 197 -9.87 -5.91 -0.89
N ARG A 198 -10.69 -6.93 -0.51
CA ARG A 198 -10.79 -8.21 -1.23
C ARG A 198 -11.08 -8.05 -2.72
N ARG A 199 -11.74 -6.95 -3.13
CA ARG A 199 -12.05 -6.65 -4.52
C ARG A 199 -10.81 -6.73 -5.43
N VAL A 200 -9.66 -6.31 -4.96
CA VAL A 200 -8.41 -6.38 -5.72
C VAL A 200 -8.00 -7.85 -5.94
N ALA A 201 -8.08 -8.67 -4.91
CA ALA A 201 -7.73 -10.08 -5.00
C ALA A 201 -8.65 -10.86 -5.94
N GLU A 202 -9.97 -10.64 -5.81
CA GLU A 202 -10.98 -11.28 -6.65
C GLU A 202 -10.80 -10.91 -8.13
N ALA A 203 -10.49 -9.64 -8.40
CA ALA A 203 -10.19 -9.17 -9.74
C ALA A 203 -8.91 -9.80 -10.32
N LEU A 204 -7.94 -10.17 -9.50
CA LEU A 204 -6.75 -10.92 -9.91
C LEU A 204 -7.03 -12.41 -10.11
N GLY A 205 -8.16 -12.94 -9.61
CA GLY A 205 -8.55 -14.33 -9.74
C GLY A 205 -8.55 -15.14 -8.44
N ALA A 206 -8.32 -14.49 -7.29
CA ALA A 206 -8.47 -15.12 -5.98
C ALA A 206 -9.92 -15.57 -5.73
N ARG A 207 -10.09 -16.57 -4.88
CA ARG A 207 -11.40 -17.11 -4.48
C ARG A 207 -11.47 -17.27 -2.98
N ASP A 208 -12.68 -17.26 -2.46
CA ASP A 208 -12.96 -17.46 -1.02
C ASP A 208 -12.12 -16.52 -0.15
N VAL A 209 -12.03 -15.25 -0.58
CA VAL A 209 -11.21 -14.21 0.09
C VAL A 209 -11.90 -13.81 1.40
N PRO A 210 -11.20 -13.91 2.55
CA PRO A 210 -11.73 -13.49 3.84
C PRO A 210 -12.20 -12.04 3.86
N ARG A 211 -13.35 -11.80 4.53
CA ARG A 211 -14.07 -10.52 4.58
C ARG A 211 -14.09 -9.89 5.98
N SER A 212 -13.60 -10.62 6.98
CA SER A 212 -13.58 -10.20 8.37
C SER A 212 -12.30 -10.66 9.07
N ALA A 213 -12.01 -10.06 10.22
CA ALA A 213 -10.87 -10.46 11.05
C ALA A 213 -10.97 -11.93 11.47
N ALA A 214 -12.16 -12.39 11.84
CA ALA A 214 -12.38 -13.79 12.23
C ALA A 214 -12.12 -14.76 11.08
N GLU A 215 -12.53 -14.41 9.84
CA GLU A 215 -12.26 -15.21 8.65
C GLU A 215 -10.76 -15.20 8.30
N VAL A 216 -10.06 -14.08 8.49
CA VAL A 216 -8.60 -14.00 8.30
C VAL A 216 -7.86 -14.91 9.30
N ASP A 217 -8.27 -14.91 10.56
CA ASP A 217 -7.68 -15.79 11.59
C ASP A 217 -7.92 -17.27 11.27
N ALA A 218 -9.13 -17.62 10.84
CA ALA A 218 -9.48 -18.97 10.39
C ALA A 218 -8.67 -19.38 9.14
N PHE A 219 -8.51 -18.47 8.18
CA PHE A 219 -7.69 -18.70 6.99
C PHE A 219 -6.22 -18.95 7.35
N PHE A 220 -5.63 -18.13 8.22
CA PHE A 220 -4.27 -18.37 8.69
C PHE A 220 -4.14 -19.73 9.41
N ALA A 221 -5.09 -20.11 10.27
CA ALA A 221 -5.08 -21.40 10.93
C ALA A 221 -5.10 -22.56 9.92
N MET A 222 -5.89 -22.47 8.86
CA MET A 222 -5.97 -23.45 7.78
C MET A 222 -4.65 -23.53 6.99
N GLN A 223 -3.96 -22.42 6.77
CA GLN A 223 -2.73 -22.38 5.98
C GLN A 223 -1.50 -22.87 6.76
N ARG A 224 -1.47 -22.78 8.10
CA ARG A 224 -0.29 -23.12 8.95
C ARG A 224 0.39 -24.44 8.61
N PRO A 225 -0.31 -25.55 8.34
CA PRO A 225 0.34 -26.84 8.02
C PRO A 225 1.21 -26.81 6.76
N GLN A 226 1.01 -25.86 5.87
CA GLN A 226 1.76 -25.72 4.62
C GLN A 226 2.94 -24.74 4.75
N LEU A 227 2.99 -23.98 5.85
CA LEU A 227 3.97 -22.91 6.04
C LEU A 227 5.25 -23.46 6.66
N ARG A 228 6.40 -22.98 6.19
CA ARG A 228 7.69 -23.32 6.74
C ARG A 228 8.77 -22.30 6.40
N LEU A 229 9.80 -22.24 7.21
CA LEU A 229 11.01 -21.47 6.94
C LEU A 229 12.05 -22.40 6.28
N ASP A 230 11.97 -22.56 4.96
CA ASP A 230 12.92 -23.34 4.18
C ASP A 230 14.16 -22.52 3.75
N ALA A 231 15.08 -23.14 3.01
CA ALA A 231 16.30 -22.48 2.55
C ALA A 231 16.01 -21.28 1.63
N ARG A 232 14.98 -21.37 0.74
CA ARG A 232 14.57 -20.30 -0.15
C ARG A 232 14.01 -19.11 0.65
N ALA A 233 13.18 -19.39 1.66
CA ALA A 233 12.63 -18.38 2.55
C ALA A 233 13.75 -17.64 3.31
N ARG A 234 14.71 -18.39 3.87
CA ARG A 234 15.88 -17.80 4.56
C ARG A 234 16.68 -16.88 3.65
N GLU A 235 16.96 -17.30 2.40
CA GLU A 235 17.68 -16.49 1.43
C GLU A 235 16.93 -15.19 1.09
N VAL A 236 15.62 -15.27 0.77
CA VAL A 236 14.81 -14.08 0.45
C VAL A 236 14.76 -13.12 1.62
N LEU A 237 14.57 -13.61 2.85
CA LEU A 237 14.56 -12.78 4.04
C LEU A 237 15.92 -12.16 4.32
N GLN A 238 17.01 -12.86 4.05
CA GLN A 238 18.37 -12.33 4.15
C GLN A 238 18.59 -11.20 3.14
N VAL A 239 18.23 -11.38 1.87
CA VAL A 239 18.32 -10.33 0.84
C VAL A 239 17.46 -9.13 1.23
N LEU A 240 16.24 -9.35 1.73
CA LEU A 240 15.36 -8.29 2.20
C LEU A 240 15.97 -7.50 3.36
N SER A 241 16.58 -8.19 4.34
CA SER A 241 17.23 -7.56 5.50
C SER A 241 18.52 -6.81 5.15
N ALA A 242 19.14 -7.14 4.01
CA ALA A 242 20.37 -6.50 3.52
C ALA A 242 20.12 -5.39 2.49
N VAL A 243 18.85 -5.09 2.14
CA VAL A 243 18.50 -4.13 1.10
C VAL A 243 19.14 -2.76 1.35
N LYS A 244 19.76 -2.21 0.31
CA LYS A 244 20.33 -0.86 0.31
C LYS A 244 19.31 0.10 -0.30
N LEU A 245 18.63 0.85 0.55
CA LEU A 245 17.71 1.88 0.08
C LEU A 245 18.49 3.07 -0.49
N PRO A 246 18.04 3.70 -1.57
CA PRO A 246 18.70 4.89 -2.15
C PRO A 246 18.34 6.16 -1.35
N VAL A 247 18.60 6.16 -0.07
CA VAL A 247 18.19 7.24 0.86
C VAL A 247 19.29 7.51 1.88
N PRO A 248 19.37 8.74 2.44
CA PRO A 248 20.27 9.02 3.56
C PRO A 248 19.98 8.10 4.75
N VAL A 249 21.04 7.68 5.46
CA VAL A 249 20.95 6.78 6.63
C VAL A 249 20.19 5.46 6.30
N ALA A 250 20.43 4.94 5.11
CA ALA A 250 19.72 3.77 4.54
C ALA A 250 19.65 2.56 5.49
N GLY A 251 20.75 2.24 6.18
CA GLY A 251 20.80 1.12 7.13
C GLY A 251 19.85 1.29 8.29
N LEU A 252 19.87 2.45 8.96
CA LEU A 252 18.98 2.72 10.09
C LEU A 252 17.52 2.73 9.66
N SER A 253 17.18 3.38 8.53
CA SER A 253 15.83 3.40 8.00
C SER A 253 15.31 2.00 7.70
N ARG A 254 16.12 1.18 7.03
CA ARG A 254 15.82 -0.22 6.75
C ARG A 254 15.56 -0.99 8.05
N ASP A 255 16.45 -0.91 9.02
CA ASP A 255 16.38 -1.69 10.26
C ASP A 255 15.16 -1.29 11.10
N VAL A 256 14.82 0.00 11.13
CA VAL A 256 13.59 0.48 11.80
C VAL A 256 12.35 -0.04 11.10
N PHE A 257 12.23 0.05 9.78
CA PHE A 257 11.05 -0.44 9.08
C PHE A 257 10.94 -1.96 9.10
N MET A 258 12.06 -2.69 8.95
CA MET A 258 12.09 -4.15 9.08
C MET A 258 11.65 -4.61 10.47
N GLY A 259 12.23 -4.02 11.52
CA GLY A 259 11.85 -4.33 12.90
C GLY A 259 10.40 -3.94 13.21
N ALA A 260 9.93 -2.79 12.70
CA ALA A 260 8.54 -2.36 12.83
C ALA A 260 7.57 -3.31 12.10
N GLY A 261 7.94 -3.83 10.93
CA GLY A 261 7.17 -4.86 10.23
C GLY A 261 7.15 -6.18 10.97
N ALA A 262 8.30 -6.60 11.52
CA ALA A 262 8.40 -7.82 12.34
C ALA A 262 7.54 -7.75 13.62
N ALA A 263 7.38 -6.55 14.21
CA ALA A 263 6.53 -6.34 15.37
C ALA A 263 5.01 -6.47 15.08
N LEU A 264 4.62 -6.53 13.80
CA LEU A 264 3.23 -6.75 13.36
C LEU A 264 2.90 -8.21 13.13
N LEU A 265 3.91 -9.09 13.10
CA LEU A 265 3.70 -10.52 12.85
C LEU A 265 2.83 -11.13 13.95
N PRO A 266 1.91 -12.04 13.60
CA PRO A 266 1.25 -12.86 14.60
C PRO A 266 2.29 -13.78 15.27
N GLU A 267 2.03 -14.16 16.52
CA GLU A 267 3.00 -14.90 17.33
C GLU A 267 3.48 -16.19 16.65
N TRP A 268 2.54 -16.97 16.10
CA TRP A 268 2.87 -18.21 15.38
C TRP A 268 3.84 -17.99 14.20
N ALA A 269 3.73 -16.85 13.48
CA ALA A 269 4.63 -16.55 12.37
C ALA A 269 6.01 -16.10 12.86
N SER A 270 6.06 -15.33 13.95
CA SER A 270 7.31 -14.95 14.60
C SER A 270 8.08 -16.17 15.11
N GLU A 271 7.37 -17.19 15.65
CA GLU A 271 7.94 -18.47 16.04
C GLU A 271 8.47 -19.26 14.83
N LEU A 272 7.66 -19.37 13.77
CA LEU A 272 8.03 -20.08 12.56
C LEU A 272 9.23 -19.45 11.84
N LEU A 273 9.37 -18.11 11.94
CA LEU A 273 10.54 -17.36 11.46
C LEU A 273 11.74 -17.46 12.40
N GLU A 274 11.65 -18.22 13.48
CA GLU A 274 12.71 -18.43 14.48
C GLU A 274 13.18 -17.12 15.13
N HIS A 275 12.28 -16.16 15.32
CA HIS A 275 12.59 -14.90 15.99
C HIS A 275 12.83 -15.14 17.49
N GLY A 276 14.11 -15.14 17.88
CA GLY A 276 14.52 -15.23 19.28
C GLY A 276 14.27 -13.94 20.07
N THR A 277 14.60 -13.96 21.36
CA THR A 277 14.39 -12.83 22.28
C THR A 277 15.02 -11.53 21.77
N ARG A 278 16.23 -11.59 21.20
CA ARG A 278 16.93 -10.41 20.67
C ARG A 278 16.16 -9.75 19.54
N GLN A 279 15.69 -10.54 18.55
CA GLN A 279 14.90 -10.02 17.43
C GLN A 279 13.58 -9.45 17.90
N ARG A 280 12.89 -10.06 18.84
CA ARG A 280 11.65 -9.56 19.44
C ARG A 280 11.86 -8.23 20.17
N VAL A 281 12.93 -8.09 20.95
CA VAL A 281 13.28 -6.81 21.62
C VAL A 281 13.60 -5.73 20.60
N GLN A 282 14.38 -6.05 19.56
CA GLN A 282 14.68 -5.12 18.48
C GLN A 282 13.41 -4.67 17.72
N ALA A 283 12.50 -5.61 17.42
CA ALA A 283 11.23 -5.31 16.79
C ALA A 283 10.38 -4.34 17.65
N GLN A 284 10.31 -4.55 18.96
CA GLN A 284 9.60 -3.66 19.88
C GLN A 284 10.24 -2.25 19.95
N ALA A 285 11.56 -2.16 19.94
CA ALA A 285 12.27 -0.88 19.90
C ALA A 285 11.97 -0.13 18.58
N SER A 286 12.07 -0.81 17.44
CA SER A 286 11.74 -0.27 16.12
C SER A 286 10.28 0.18 16.01
N MET A 287 9.36 -0.59 16.58
CA MET A 287 7.95 -0.23 16.67
C MET A 287 7.75 1.12 17.39
N ARG A 288 8.36 1.29 18.56
CA ARG A 288 8.25 2.54 19.35
C ARG A 288 8.84 3.74 18.59
N LEU A 289 9.99 3.54 17.94
CA LEU A 289 10.62 4.58 17.11
C LEU A 289 9.69 5.00 15.96
N LEU A 290 9.11 4.04 15.24
CA LEU A 290 8.21 4.34 14.13
C LEU A 290 6.90 4.99 14.60
N GLN A 291 6.35 4.57 15.75
CA GLN A 291 5.19 5.24 16.36
C GLN A 291 5.46 6.72 16.64
N GLY A 292 6.63 7.04 17.20
CA GLY A 292 7.05 8.44 17.46
C GLY A 292 7.28 9.24 16.17
N ALA A 293 7.80 8.60 15.11
CA ALA A 293 8.10 9.26 13.83
C ALA A 293 6.87 9.41 12.91
N ALA A 294 5.86 8.55 13.00
CA ALA A 294 4.72 8.53 12.08
C ALA A 294 3.99 9.88 11.95
N PRO A 295 3.76 10.68 13.01
CA PRO A 295 3.16 12.01 12.87
C PRO A 295 3.99 12.99 12.03
N LEU A 296 5.33 12.85 12.03
CA LEU A 296 6.22 13.69 11.21
C LEU A 296 6.10 13.31 9.73
N PHE A 297 5.98 12.02 9.40
CA PHE A 297 5.72 11.57 8.03
C PHE A 297 4.41 12.14 7.48
N ARG A 298 3.33 12.14 8.26
CA ARG A 298 2.05 12.74 7.86
C ARG A 298 2.18 14.23 7.52
N ARG A 299 2.94 14.97 8.33
CA ARG A 299 3.19 16.40 8.09
C ARG A 299 4.12 16.65 6.90
N ALA A 300 5.03 15.72 6.60
CA ALA A 300 6.01 15.86 5.52
C ALA A 300 5.40 15.62 4.13
N LEU A 301 4.24 14.94 4.03
CA LEU A 301 3.65 14.45 2.78
C LEU A 301 2.22 14.98 2.56
N PRO A 302 1.98 16.31 2.55
CA PRO A 302 0.65 16.87 2.37
C PRO A 302 0.08 16.65 0.95
N ASP A 303 0.94 16.36 -0.03
CA ASP A 303 0.65 16.23 -1.46
C ASP A 303 0.88 14.80 -1.98
N GLY A 304 0.59 13.80 -1.15
CA GLY A 304 0.66 12.38 -1.52
C GLY A 304 -0.44 11.95 -2.50
N LEU A 305 -0.42 10.67 -2.91
CA LEU A 305 -1.40 10.13 -3.87
C LEU A 305 -2.84 10.23 -3.37
N ALA A 306 -3.07 10.03 -2.06
CA ALA A 306 -4.37 10.23 -1.43
C ALA A 306 -4.90 11.67 -1.63
N SER A 307 -4.01 12.68 -1.53
CA SER A 307 -4.38 14.09 -1.75
C SER A 307 -4.78 14.35 -3.21
N ARG A 308 -4.06 13.77 -4.17
CA ARG A 308 -4.38 13.88 -5.60
C ARG A 308 -5.72 13.22 -5.90
N ALA A 309 -5.96 12.01 -5.39
CA ALA A 309 -7.23 11.31 -5.55
C ALA A 309 -8.41 12.10 -4.92
N CYS A 310 -8.21 12.67 -3.72
CA CYS A 310 -9.21 13.55 -3.09
C CYS A 310 -9.51 14.78 -3.97
N ALA A 311 -8.49 15.44 -4.50
CA ALA A 311 -8.66 16.59 -5.38
C ALA A 311 -9.42 16.20 -6.66
N ARG A 312 -9.12 15.03 -7.25
CA ARG A 312 -9.83 14.52 -8.45
C ARG A 312 -11.33 14.36 -8.20
N VAL A 313 -11.75 13.89 -7.02
CA VAL A 313 -13.17 13.70 -6.67
C VAL A 313 -13.80 14.91 -5.97
N GLY A 314 -13.07 16.03 -5.85
CA GLY A 314 -13.60 17.26 -5.29
C GLY A 314 -13.79 17.25 -3.76
N VAL A 315 -13.07 16.39 -3.01
CA VAL A 315 -13.09 16.36 -1.54
C VAL A 315 -11.77 16.85 -0.95
N GLU A 316 -11.84 17.41 0.23
CA GLU A 316 -10.63 17.79 0.98
C GLU A 316 -9.95 16.56 1.58
N VAL A 317 -8.61 16.57 1.68
CA VAL A 317 -7.84 15.49 2.33
C VAL A 317 -8.27 15.28 3.79
N ALA A 318 -8.73 16.34 4.46
CA ALA A 318 -9.28 16.27 5.80
C ALA A 318 -10.48 15.32 5.93
N HIS A 319 -11.18 15.03 4.83
CA HIS A 319 -12.23 14.02 4.77
C HIS A 319 -11.73 12.63 5.20
N LEU A 320 -10.51 12.27 4.80
CA LEU A 320 -9.91 10.99 5.19
C LEU A 320 -9.57 10.92 6.68
N GLN A 321 -9.58 12.04 7.41
CA GLN A 321 -9.36 12.05 8.86
C GLN A 321 -10.59 11.59 9.65
N ARG A 322 -11.78 11.54 9.04
CA ARG A 322 -13.02 11.09 9.65
C ARG A 322 -13.32 9.67 9.18
N TRP A 323 -13.83 8.84 10.09
CA TRP A 323 -14.37 7.54 9.69
C TRP A 323 -15.72 7.71 9.01
N PRO A 324 -16.03 6.91 7.99
CA PRO A 324 -17.36 6.92 7.41
C PRO A 324 -18.38 6.48 8.47
N ALA A 325 -19.61 6.99 8.36
CA ALA A 325 -20.68 6.53 9.21
C ALA A 325 -20.84 5.01 9.07
N GLY A 326 -21.08 4.33 10.17
CA GLY A 326 -21.37 2.89 10.15
C GLY A 326 -22.63 2.63 9.33
N LEU A 327 -22.60 1.56 8.54
CA LEU A 327 -23.79 0.98 7.92
C LEU A 327 -24.59 0.26 8.99
#